data_02d2b6d650b333a08694f9a7310632ff
#
_entry.id   02d2b6d650b333a08694f9a7310632ff
#
_cell.length_a   1.000
_cell.length_b   1.000
_cell.length_c   1.000
_cell.angle_alpha   90.00
_cell.angle_beta   90.00
_cell.angle_gamma   90.00
#
_symmetry.space_group_name_H-M   'P 1'
#
loop_
_entity.id
_entity.type
_entity.pdbx_description
1 polymer ?
#
loop_
_entity_poly.entity_id
_entity_poly.type
_entity_poly.pdbx_seq_one_letter_code
_entity_poly.pdbx_strand_id
1 'polypeptide(L)'
;MSATASGRRRVGKLSEAVAEDLRRRLEDGEWNPSERLPGEHELAATYGVSRATIRTALGAVDSCGLTVTLHGLGTFATAATLAVPADLHRLEAISATIVRMQRQPGTNCRTISIRDGTPREAAALNIPVGAAVLSTQREITADDEIVAYSHDTIPRDVLATDFDLRMVTGSLFNLLEQHDVDVTSALTAIHASTGNEIGWGDQPCGTLYVLLEQTHFDARSRAVAHSRTWFIEGRFQFNLVRVR
;
A
#
# COMPACT_ATOMS: atom_id res chain seq x y z
N MET A 1 -18.25 2.73 33.43
CA MET A 1 -18.12 1.79 32.28
C MET A 1 -17.05 2.24 31.28
N SER A 2 -15.91 2.80 31.72
CA SER A 2 -14.88 3.39 30.80
C SER A 2 -13.55 2.62 30.70
N ALA A 3 -13.35 1.55 31.45
CA ALA A 3 -12.07 0.81 31.47
C ALA A 3 -11.89 -0.24 30.34
N THR A 4 -12.96 -0.70 29.74
CA THR A 4 -12.96 -1.77 28.72
C THR A 4 -12.55 -1.28 27.32
N ALA A 5 -12.79 -0.03 26.97
CA ALA A 5 -12.46 0.54 25.67
C ALA A 5 -10.95 0.85 25.53
N SER A 6 -10.32 1.33 26.61
CA SER A 6 -8.88 1.62 26.64
C SER A 6 -8.02 0.36 26.55
N GLY A 7 -8.46 -0.74 27.17
CA GLY A 7 -7.76 -2.03 27.11
C GLY A 7 -7.77 -2.66 25.72
N ARG A 8 -8.90 -2.60 24.99
CA ARG A 8 -9.00 -3.13 23.61
C ARG A 8 -8.12 -2.35 22.63
N ARG A 9 -8.06 -1.03 22.75
CA ARG A 9 -7.20 -0.18 21.90
C ARG A 9 -5.72 -0.44 22.13
N ARG A 10 -5.32 -0.73 23.37
CA ARG A 10 -3.93 -1.05 23.71
C ARG A 10 -3.52 -2.45 23.22
N VAL A 11 -4.42 -3.43 23.29
CA VAL A 11 -4.18 -4.80 22.76
C VAL A 11 -4.08 -4.78 21.23
N GLY A 12 -4.90 -3.98 20.52
CA GLY A 12 -4.82 -3.81 19.08
C GLY A 12 -3.46 -3.29 18.64
N LYS A 13 -2.97 -2.20 19.26
CA LYS A 13 -1.65 -1.64 18.94
C LYS A 13 -0.49 -2.60 19.22
N LEU A 14 -0.59 -3.43 20.25
CA LEU A 14 0.44 -4.44 20.57
C LEU A 14 0.43 -5.59 19.58
N SER A 15 -0.73 -6.08 19.16
CA SER A 15 -0.81 -7.14 18.15
C SER A 15 -0.36 -6.68 16.77
N GLU A 16 -0.63 -5.42 16.41
CA GLU A 16 -0.13 -4.81 15.17
C GLU A 16 1.40 -4.69 15.18
N ALA A 17 1.99 -4.21 16.28
CA ALA A 17 3.45 -4.11 16.42
C ALA A 17 4.15 -5.47 16.36
N VAL A 18 3.56 -6.50 17.00
CA VAL A 18 4.08 -7.88 16.92
C VAL A 18 3.92 -8.45 15.51
N ALA A 19 2.80 -8.22 14.84
CA ALA A 19 2.59 -8.68 13.48
C ALA A 19 3.59 -8.05 12.52
N GLU A 20 3.88 -6.77 12.68
CA GLU A 20 4.85 -6.05 11.86
C GLU A 20 6.27 -6.58 12.07
N ASP A 21 6.68 -6.84 13.32
CA ASP A 21 8.00 -7.42 13.60
C ASP A 21 8.12 -8.85 13.06
N LEU A 22 7.11 -9.69 13.26
CA LEU A 22 7.09 -11.06 12.71
C LEU A 22 7.17 -11.04 11.18
N ARG A 23 6.46 -10.13 10.53
CA ARG A 23 6.50 -9.97 9.07
C ARG A 23 7.90 -9.63 8.59
N ARG A 24 8.52 -8.60 9.18
CA ARG A 24 9.89 -8.21 8.84
C ARG A 24 10.86 -9.39 9.01
N ARG A 25 10.82 -10.11 10.11
CA ARG A 25 11.69 -11.27 10.38
C ARG A 25 11.50 -12.40 9.37
N LEU A 26 10.25 -12.61 8.93
CA LEU A 26 9.92 -13.56 7.85
C LEU A 26 10.50 -13.08 6.51
N GLU A 27 10.30 -11.81 6.16
CA GLU A 27 10.81 -11.19 4.94
C GLU A 27 12.35 -11.18 4.92
N ASP A 28 13.00 -10.99 6.07
CA ASP A 28 14.47 -11.08 6.26
C ASP A 28 15.00 -12.53 6.18
N GLY A 29 14.12 -13.52 6.04
CA GLY A 29 14.49 -14.92 5.87
C GLY A 29 14.90 -15.63 7.16
N GLU A 30 14.43 -15.18 8.31
CA GLU A 30 14.72 -15.87 9.59
C GLU A 30 14.16 -17.30 9.63
N TRP A 31 13.08 -17.55 8.88
CA TRP A 31 12.52 -18.90 8.67
C TRP A 31 12.45 -19.21 7.18
N ASN A 32 12.95 -20.37 6.81
CA ASN A 32 12.84 -20.88 5.45
C ASN A 32 11.39 -21.30 5.11
N PRO A 33 11.00 -21.33 3.83
CA PRO A 33 9.71 -21.91 3.43
C PRO A 33 9.48 -23.29 4.03
N SER A 34 8.27 -23.49 4.54
CA SER A 34 7.86 -24.70 5.26
C SER A 34 8.53 -24.92 6.63
N GLU A 35 9.36 -23.99 7.08
CA GLU A 35 9.90 -24.02 8.42
C GLU A 35 8.84 -23.61 9.45
N ARG A 36 8.84 -24.28 10.58
CA ARG A 36 7.88 -24.03 11.66
C ARG A 36 8.33 -22.83 12.50
N LEU A 37 7.43 -21.87 12.68
CA LEU A 37 7.64 -20.77 13.63
C LEU A 37 7.57 -21.28 15.08
N PRO A 38 8.20 -20.56 16.02
CA PRO A 38 8.02 -20.80 17.46
C PRO A 38 6.53 -20.81 17.85
N GLY A 39 6.18 -21.63 18.82
CA GLY A 39 4.79 -21.75 19.25
C GLY A 39 4.22 -20.48 19.90
N GLU A 40 2.88 -20.35 19.94
CA GLU A 40 2.20 -19.20 20.56
C GLU A 40 2.73 -18.87 21.98
N HIS A 41 3.05 -19.91 22.75
CA HIS A 41 3.57 -19.74 24.11
C HIS A 41 4.98 -19.15 24.12
N GLU A 42 5.82 -19.62 23.24
CA GLU A 42 7.20 -19.18 23.10
C GLU A 42 7.28 -17.74 22.55
N LEU A 43 6.49 -17.44 21.50
CA LEU A 43 6.36 -16.09 20.99
C LEU A 43 5.80 -15.12 22.04
N ALA A 44 4.81 -15.56 22.85
CA ALA A 44 4.28 -14.73 23.93
C ALA A 44 5.33 -14.39 24.97
N ALA A 45 6.21 -15.34 25.30
CA ALA A 45 7.35 -15.08 26.20
C ALA A 45 8.37 -14.14 25.57
N THR A 46 8.73 -14.34 24.30
CA THR A 46 9.70 -13.52 23.56
C THR A 46 9.25 -12.05 23.44
N TYR A 47 7.97 -11.82 23.11
CA TYR A 47 7.43 -10.47 22.96
C TYR A 47 6.89 -9.83 24.26
N GLY A 48 6.84 -10.60 25.36
CA GLY A 48 6.30 -10.09 26.63
C GLY A 48 4.80 -9.74 26.57
N VAL A 49 4.03 -10.46 25.73
CA VAL A 49 2.60 -10.21 25.49
C VAL A 49 1.75 -11.43 25.79
N SER A 50 0.43 -11.27 25.79
CA SER A 50 -0.47 -12.41 25.98
C SER A 50 -0.51 -13.33 24.75
N ARG A 51 -0.83 -14.63 24.96
CA ARG A 51 -1.05 -15.59 23.86
C ARG A 51 -2.18 -15.15 22.92
N ALA A 52 -3.20 -14.46 23.45
CA ALA A 52 -4.28 -13.90 22.63
C ALA A 52 -3.75 -12.81 21.67
N THR A 53 -2.81 -11.97 22.15
CA THR A 53 -2.13 -10.94 21.32
C THR A 53 -1.32 -11.61 20.20
N ILE A 54 -0.55 -12.66 20.52
CA ILE A 54 0.21 -13.44 19.54
C ILE A 54 -0.71 -14.09 18.49
N ARG A 55 -1.81 -14.69 18.92
CA ARG A 55 -2.77 -15.30 17.98
C ARG A 55 -3.37 -14.29 17.02
N THR A 56 -3.69 -13.09 17.51
CA THR A 56 -4.15 -11.98 16.66
C THR A 56 -3.07 -11.55 15.68
N ALA A 57 -1.82 -11.42 16.14
CA ALA A 57 -0.68 -11.07 15.30
C ALA A 57 -0.39 -12.13 14.23
N LEU A 58 -0.33 -13.40 14.61
CA LEU A 58 -0.15 -14.52 13.67
C LEU A 58 -1.29 -14.59 12.64
N GLY A 59 -2.54 -14.35 13.07
CA GLY A 59 -3.67 -14.28 12.14
C GLY A 59 -3.53 -13.14 11.11
N ALA A 60 -2.96 -12.00 11.49
CA ALA A 60 -2.67 -10.91 10.58
C ALA A 60 -1.56 -11.28 9.58
N VAL A 61 -0.49 -11.96 10.04
CA VAL A 61 0.60 -12.45 9.18
C VAL A 61 0.12 -13.57 8.24
N ASP A 62 -0.75 -14.45 8.74
CA ASP A 62 -1.38 -15.53 7.98
C ASP A 62 -2.29 -14.99 6.86
N SER A 63 -3.07 -13.94 7.16
CA SER A 63 -3.90 -13.27 6.16
C SER A 63 -3.11 -12.58 5.05
N CYS A 64 -1.83 -12.25 5.28
CA CYS A 64 -0.90 -11.79 4.26
C CYS A 64 -0.24 -12.95 3.48
N GLY A 65 -0.55 -14.19 3.81
CA GLY A 65 -0.01 -15.37 3.17
C GLY A 65 1.46 -15.68 3.48
N LEU A 66 2.09 -14.95 4.41
CA LEU A 66 3.49 -15.20 4.82
C LEU A 66 3.63 -16.44 5.70
N THR A 67 2.55 -16.83 6.36
CA THR A 67 2.49 -18.05 7.15
C THR A 67 1.25 -18.86 6.80
N VAL A 68 1.22 -20.11 7.22
CA VAL A 68 0.04 -20.96 7.22
C VAL A 68 -0.07 -21.65 8.58
N THR A 69 -1.22 -21.50 9.23
CA THR A 69 -1.48 -22.15 10.51
C THR A 69 -2.23 -23.48 10.30
N LEU A 70 -1.57 -24.58 10.63
CA LEU A 70 -2.14 -25.92 10.57
C LEU A 70 -2.60 -26.34 11.97
N HIS A 71 -3.90 -26.65 12.10
CA HIS A 71 -4.49 -26.98 13.39
C HIS A 71 -3.76 -28.17 14.04
N GLY A 72 -3.32 -28.01 15.27
CA GLY A 72 -2.58 -29.04 16.03
C GLY A 72 -1.10 -29.20 15.64
N LEU A 73 -0.65 -28.67 14.51
CA LEU A 73 0.72 -28.83 14.03
C LEU A 73 1.56 -27.54 14.26
N GLY A 74 0.95 -26.36 14.20
CA GLY A 74 1.62 -25.08 14.41
C GLY A 74 1.52 -24.15 13.20
N THR A 75 2.28 -23.06 13.24
CA THR A 75 2.38 -22.06 12.16
C THR A 75 3.69 -22.27 11.41
N PHE A 76 3.62 -22.23 10.09
CA PHE A 76 4.76 -22.49 9.19
C PHE A 76 4.94 -21.30 8.25
N ALA A 77 6.18 -20.95 7.95
CA ALA A 77 6.52 -19.96 6.93
C ALA A 77 6.15 -20.47 5.53
N THR A 78 5.69 -19.60 4.66
CA THR A 78 5.34 -19.94 3.27
C THR A 78 6.46 -19.56 2.30
N ALA A 79 6.38 -20.00 1.05
CA ALA A 79 7.30 -19.57 0.01
C ALA A 79 7.19 -18.06 -0.31
N ALA A 80 6.15 -17.41 0.15
CA ALA A 80 5.98 -15.95 0.03
C ALA A 80 7.03 -15.17 0.82
N THR A 81 7.66 -15.78 1.83
CA THR A 81 8.77 -15.17 2.58
C THR A 81 10.01 -14.91 1.71
N LEU A 82 10.14 -15.60 0.57
CA LEU A 82 11.21 -15.40 -0.40
C LEU A 82 10.83 -14.40 -1.52
N ALA A 83 9.55 -14.04 -1.60
CA ALA A 83 9.04 -13.19 -2.66
C ALA A 83 9.01 -11.74 -2.17
N VAL A 84 9.94 -10.95 -2.62
CA VAL A 84 10.01 -9.50 -2.41
C VAL A 84 9.47 -8.78 -3.66
N PRO A 85 9.10 -7.57 -3.64
CA PRO A 85 8.81 -6.57 -2.60
C PRO A 85 7.56 -5.72 -2.81
N ALA A 86 6.72 -5.96 -3.77
CA ALA A 86 5.44 -5.26 -3.88
C ALA A 86 4.32 -6.22 -3.47
N ASP A 87 4.00 -6.21 -2.19
CA ASP A 87 2.90 -6.97 -1.63
C ASP A 87 1.59 -6.24 -1.95
N LEU A 88 0.79 -6.80 -2.86
CA LEU A 88 -0.52 -6.25 -3.23
C LEU A 88 -1.53 -6.26 -2.06
N HIS A 89 -1.24 -6.98 -0.99
CA HIS A 89 -2.05 -6.98 0.21
C HIS A 89 -1.78 -5.79 1.13
N ARG A 90 -0.67 -5.08 0.91
CA ARG A 90 -0.32 -3.88 1.69
C ARG A 90 -0.63 -2.62 0.91
N LEU A 91 -1.39 -1.76 1.57
CA LEU A 91 -1.58 -0.40 1.08
C LEU A 91 -0.43 0.46 1.61
N GLU A 92 0.58 0.68 0.79
CA GLU A 92 1.72 1.50 1.14
C GLU A 92 2.14 2.41 -0.02
N ALA A 93 2.88 3.45 0.31
CA ALA A 93 3.46 4.32 -0.71
C ALA A 93 4.48 3.55 -1.57
N ILE A 94 4.46 3.79 -2.89
CA ILE A 94 5.41 3.18 -3.84
C ILE A 94 6.85 3.48 -3.43
N SER A 95 7.12 4.68 -2.88
CA SER A 95 8.41 5.06 -2.33
C SER A 95 8.88 4.13 -1.21
N ALA A 96 7.98 3.69 -0.32
CA ALA A 96 8.31 2.75 0.75
C ALA A 96 8.69 1.37 0.18
N THR A 97 7.99 0.92 -0.86
CA THR A 97 8.35 -0.31 -1.57
C THR A 97 9.73 -0.20 -2.22
N ILE A 98 10.05 0.92 -2.87
CA ILE A 98 11.37 1.15 -3.50
C ILE A 98 12.49 1.14 -2.45
N VAL A 99 12.26 1.74 -1.26
CA VAL A 99 13.22 1.68 -0.14
C VAL A 99 13.44 0.23 0.31
N ARG A 100 12.39 -0.58 0.40
CA ARG A 100 12.51 -2.01 0.74
C ARG A 100 13.31 -2.79 -0.31
N MET A 101 13.27 -2.37 -1.57
CA MET A 101 14.13 -2.90 -2.64
C MET A 101 15.60 -2.43 -2.51
N GLN A 102 15.94 -1.74 -1.43
CA GLN A 102 17.25 -1.14 -1.20
C GLN A 102 17.67 -0.16 -2.31
N ARG A 103 16.66 0.49 -2.93
CA ARG A 103 16.87 1.51 -3.97
C ARG A 103 16.40 2.88 -3.43
N GLN A 104 16.91 3.94 -4.02
CA GLN A 104 16.56 5.31 -3.66
C GLN A 104 15.30 5.76 -4.42
N PRO A 105 14.19 6.08 -3.72
CA PRO A 105 12.98 6.56 -4.38
C PRO A 105 13.13 8.01 -4.82
N GLY A 106 12.58 8.32 -5.98
CA GLY A 106 12.45 9.68 -6.50
C GLY A 106 11.09 9.90 -7.15
N THR A 107 10.74 11.17 -7.34
CA THR A 107 9.49 11.57 -8.00
C THR A 107 9.70 12.85 -8.79
N ASN A 108 9.41 12.82 -10.08
CA ASN A 108 9.38 13.98 -10.95
C ASN A 108 7.92 14.37 -11.23
N CYS A 109 7.46 15.50 -10.66
CA CYS A 109 6.13 16.02 -10.94
C CYS A 109 6.13 16.71 -12.29
N ARG A 110 5.30 16.24 -13.21
CA ARG A 110 5.19 16.78 -14.57
C ARG A 110 4.09 17.81 -14.70
N THR A 111 2.93 17.52 -14.13
CA THR A 111 1.77 18.41 -14.14
C THR A 111 1.09 18.37 -12.79
N ILE A 112 0.76 19.54 -12.26
CA ILE A 112 -0.05 19.70 -11.05
C ILE A 112 -1.07 20.79 -11.36
N SER A 113 -2.36 20.48 -11.28
CA SER A 113 -3.42 21.43 -11.59
C SER A 113 -4.70 21.12 -10.83
N ILE A 114 -5.49 22.17 -10.58
CA ILE A 114 -6.89 22.00 -10.19
C ILE A 114 -7.71 22.14 -11.47
N ARG A 115 -8.59 21.17 -11.71
CA ARG A 115 -9.46 21.09 -12.88
C ARG A 115 -10.78 20.41 -12.55
N ASP A 116 -11.70 20.45 -13.48
CA ASP A 116 -12.92 19.67 -13.41
C ASP A 116 -12.62 18.17 -13.51
N GLY A 117 -13.25 17.38 -12.65
CA GLY A 117 -13.18 15.92 -12.69
C GLY A 117 -13.89 15.36 -13.92
N THR A 118 -13.26 14.38 -14.56
CA THR A 118 -13.87 13.64 -15.66
C THR A 118 -15.00 12.73 -15.16
N PRO A 119 -15.93 12.29 -16.03
CA PRO A 119 -16.99 11.34 -15.61
C PRO A 119 -16.44 10.05 -14.97
N ARG A 120 -15.30 9.53 -15.45
CA ARG A 120 -14.64 8.34 -14.88
C ARG A 120 -14.14 8.60 -13.46
N GLU A 121 -13.45 9.71 -13.26
CA GLU A 121 -12.94 10.12 -11.94
C GLU A 121 -14.08 10.42 -10.97
N ALA A 122 -15.12 11.12 -11.43
CA ALA A 122 -16.30 11.41 -10.65
C ALA A 122 -17.00 10.12 -10.16
N ALA A 123 -17.13 9.12 -11.02
CA ALA A 123 -17.68 7.82 -10.66
C ALA A 123 -16.80 7.07 -9.65
N ALA A 124 -15.46 7.05 -9.86
CA ALA A 124 -14.53 6.38 -8.95
C ALA A 124 -14.48 7.05 -7.57
N LEU A 125 -14.58 8.37 -7.51
CA LEU A 125 -14.50 9.17 -6.28
C LEU A 125 -15.85 9.40 -5.61
N ASN A 126 -16.96 8.98 -6.24
CA ASN A 126 -18.33 9.23 -5.81
C ASN A 126 -18.62 10.73 -5.56
N ILE A 127 -18.19 11.58 -6.51
CA ILE A 127 -18.39 13.02 -6.52
C ILE A 127 -19.21 13.45 -7.75
N PRO A 128 -19.81 14.65 -7.76
CA PRO A 128 -20.49 15.17 -8.95
C PRO A 128 -19.54 15.28 -10.15
N VAL A 129 -20.08 15.01 -11.35
CA VAL A 129 -19.32 15.26 -12.60
C VAL A 129 -19.00 16.75 -12.70
N GLY A 130 -17.74 17.10 -13.01
CA GLY A 130 -17.28 18.46 -13.06
C GLY A 130 -16.93 19.06 -11.68
N ALA A 131 -17.02 18.28 -10.59
CA ALA A 131 -16.49 18.73 -9.30
C ALA A 131 -14.97 19.00 -9.42
N ALA A 132 -14.50 20.04 -8.74
CA ALA A 132 -13.09 20.40 -8.77
C ALA A 132 -12.22 19.32 -8.13
N VAL A 133 -11.14 18.95 -8.81
CA VAL A 133 -10.15 17.97 -8.35
C VAL A 133 -8.74 18.50 -8.50
N LEU A 134 -7.85 18.13 -7.59
CA LEU A 134 -6.42 18.19 -7.82
C LEU A 134 -6.03 17.02 -8.72
N SER A 135 -5.34 17.30 -9.82
CA SER A 135 -4.80 16.31 -10.73
C SER A 135 -3.28 16.42 -10.76
N THR A 136 -2.58 15.30 -10.59
CA THR A 136 -1.12 15.25 -10.69
C THR A 136 -0.67 14.18 -11.67
N GLN A 137 0.38 14.45 -12.42
CA GLN A 137 1.08 13.49 -13.27
C GLN A 137 2.53 13.40 -12.78
N ARG A 138 3.00 12.19 -12.51
CA ARG A 138 4.30 11.96 -11.89
C ARG A 138 5.04 10.80 -12.53
N GLU A 139 6.32 10.97 -12.75
CA GLU A 139 7.28 9.88 -12.97
C GLU A 139 7.80 9.43 -11.62
N ILE A 140 7.75 8.15 -11.35
CA ILE A 140 8.27 7.54 -10.13
C ILE A 140 9.58 6.85 -10.50
N THR A 141 10.63 7.18 -9.76
CA THR A 141 11.97 6.65 -10.05
C THR A 141 12.51 5.82 -8.89
N ALA A 142 13.40 4.91 -9.22
CA ALA A 142 14.23 4.17 -8.29
C ALA A 142 15.69 4.24 -8.79
N ASP A 143 16.60 4.84 -8.00
CA ASP A 143 17.97 5.18 -8.39
C ASP A 143 18.01 5.98 -9.71
N ASP A 144 17.17 7.02 -9.80
CA ASP A 144 16.98 7.89 -10.97
C ASP A 144 16.41 7.21 -12.23
N GLU A 145 16.18 5.91 -12.20
CA GLU A 145 15.55 5.17 -13.29
C GLU A 145 14.02 5.22 -13.15
N ILE A 146 13.28 5.60 -14.20
CA ILE A 146 11.82 5.60 -14.19
C ILE A 146 11.31 4.16 -14.07
N VAL A 147 10.54 3.88 -13.03
CA VAL A 147 9.92 2.56 -12.77
C VAL A 147 8.41 2.57 -12.96
N ALA A 148 7.78 3.75 -12.86
CA ALA A 148 6.34 3.88 -13.06
C ALA A 148 5.94 5.31 -13.46
N TYR A 149 4.76 5.43 -14.05
CA TYR A 149 4.04 6.68 -14.30
C TYR A 149 2.76 6.68 -13.49
N SER A 150 2.46 7.78 -12.79
CA SER A 150 1.25 7.90 -11.97
C SER A 150 0.41 9.10 -12.38
N HIS A 151 -0.88 8.90 -12.46
CA HIS A 151 -1.88 9.95 -12.57
C HIS A 151 -2.81 9.84 -11.36
N ASP A 152 -2.78 10.85 -10.50
CA ASP A 152 -3.58 10.86 -9.29
C ASP A 152 -4.60 12.01 -9.34
N THR A 153 -5.78 11.73 -8.81
CA THR A 153 -6.89 12.65 -8.72
C THR A 153 -7.41 12.67 -7.29
N ILE A 154 -7.46 13.86 -6.68
CA ILE A 154 -7.93 14.08 -5.31
C ILE A 154 -9.09 15.09 -5.36
N PRO A 155 -10.26 14.80 -4.77
CA PRO A 155 -11.32 15.79 -4.65
C PRO A 155 -10.82 17.06 -3.94
N ARG A 156 -11.14 18.25 -4.48
CA ARG A 156 -10.64 19.51 -3.92
C ARG A 156 -11.05 19.73 -2.46
N ASP A 157 -12.19 19.20 -2.06
CA ASP A 157 -12.72 19.30 -0.70
C ASP A 157 -12.08 18.34 0.32
N VAL A 158 -11.19 17.46 -0.12
CA VAL A 158 -10.30 16.64 0.72
C VAL A 158 -9.10 17.46 1.21
N LEU A 159 -8.70 18.49 0.45
CA LEU A 159 -7.55 19.32 0.73
C LEU A 159 -7.95 20.58 1.51
N ALA A 160 -7.02 21.12 2.30
CA ALA A 160 -7.24 22.35 3.04
C ALA A 160 -7.66 23.51 2.10
N THR A 161 -8.41 24.47 2.65
CA THR A 161 -8.94 25.59 1.86
C THR A 161 -7.83 26.48 1.27
N ASP A 162 -6.74 26.62 2.02
CA ASP A 162 -5.53 27.41 1.68
C ASP A 162 -4.44 26.59 0.98
N PHE A 163 -4.79 25.38 0.46
CA PHE A 163 -3.88 24.50 -0.23
C PHE A 163 -3.15 25.20 -1.39
N ASP A 164 -1.81 25.12 -1.37
CA ASP A 164 -0.94 25.65 -2.40
C ASP A 164 -0.38 24.50 -3.27
N LEU A 165 -0.58 24.61 -4.59
CA LEU A 165 -0.07 23.63 -5.57
C LEU A 165 1.45 23.42 -5.48
N ARG A 166 2.20 24.43 -5.01
CA ARG A 166 3.66 24.35 -4.83
C ARG A 166 4.07 23.39 -3.71
N MET A 167 3.14 23.02 -2.83
CA MET A 167 3.36 22.05 -1.74
C MET A 167 3.22 20.60 -2.19
N VAL A 168 2.77 20.35 -3.42
CA VAL A 168 2.63 19.00 -3.96
C VAL A 168 4.01 18.42 -4.26
N THR A 169 4.54 17.66 -3.32
CA THR A 169 5.83 16.97 -3.43
C THR A 169 5.71 15.54 -2.92
N GLY A 170 6.54 14.64 -3.43
CA GLY A 170 6.62 13.28 -2.93
C GLY A 170 5.42 12.38 -3.29
N SER A 171 5.01 11.53 -2.37
CA SER A 171 3.97 10.52 -2.61
C SER A 171 2.56 11.07 -2.41
N LEU A 172 1.57 10.39 -3.02
CA LEU A 172 0.15 10.65 -2.79
C LEU A 172 -0.22 10.55 -1.30
N PHE A 173 0.31 9.54 -0.61
CA PHE A 173 0.04 9.31 0.81
C PHE A 173 0.57 10.44 1.69
N ASN A 174 1.81 10.90 1.43
CA ASN A 174 2.37 12.02 2.18
C ASN A 174 1.54 13.30 1.98
N LEU A 175 1.04 13.53 0.77
CA LEU A 175 0.17 14.68 0.49
C LEU A 175 -1.13 14.60 1.29
N LEU A 176 -1.80 13.45 1.31
CA LEU A 176 -3.05 13.25 2.05
C LEU A 176 -2.82 13.36 3.57
N GLU A 177 -1.74 12.79 4.09
CA GLU A 177 -1.38 12.86 5.51
C GLU A 177 -1.13 14.31 5.98
N GLN A 178 -0.51 15.16 5.14
CA GLN A 178 -0.33 16.59 5.42
C GLN A 178 -1.66 17.35 5.56
N HIS A 179 -2.75 16.77 5.06
CA HIS A 179 -4.11 17.31 5.18
C HIS A 179 -4.99 16.55 6.17
N ASP A 180 -4.38 15.83 7.13
CA ASP A 180 -5.07 15.02 8.15
C ASP A 180 -5.98 13.92 7.55
N VAL A 181 -5.65 13.45 6.34
CA VAL A 181 -6.38 12.37 5.67
C VAL A 181 -5.57 11.08 5.77
N ASP A 182 -6.04 10.18 6.64
CA ASP A 182 -5.47 8.85 6.81
C ASP A 182 -6.16 7.86 5.86
N VAL A 183 -5.39 7.33 4.90
CA VAL A 183 -5.88 6.32 3.96
C VAL A 183 -5.81 4.94 4.62
N THR A 184 -6.96 4.33 4.81
CA THR A 184 -7.06 3.05 5.54
C THR A 184 -7.28 1.85 4.64
N SER A 185 -7.77 2.05 3.40
CA SER A 185 -8.02 0.98 2.44
C SER A 185 -8.01 1.48 1.01
N ALA A 186 -7.84 0.57 0.06
CA ALA A 186 -8.02 0.86 -1.36
C ALA A 186 -8.68 -0.31 -2.09
N LEU A 187 -9.55 0.03 -3.04
CA LEU A 187 -10.03 -0.91 -4.04
C LEU A 187 -9.10 -0.83 -5.24
N THR A 188 -8.49 -1.94 -5.60
CA THR A 188 -7.49 -2.02 -6.67
C THR A 188 -7.97 -2.92 -7.80
N ALA A 189 -7.97 -2.41 -9.02
CA ALA A 189 -8.09 -3.19 -10.24
C ALA A 189 -6.71 -3.25 -10.93
N ILE A 190 -6.38 -4.44 -11.48
CA ILE A 190 -5.09 -4.71 -12.12
C ILE A 190 -5.34 -4.99 -13.59
N HIS A 191 -4.61 -4.30 -14.47
CA HIS A 191 -4.76 -4.42 -15.91
C HIS A 191 -3.40 -4.55 -16.60
N ALA A 192 -3.34 -5.27 -17.71
CA ALA A 192 -2.23 -5.16 -18.64
C ALA A 192 -2.43 -3.90 -19.52
N SER A 193 -1.34 -3.16 -19.79
CA SER A 193 -1.39 -1.94 -20.59
C SER A 193 -0.16 -1.83 -21.49
N THR A 194 -0.33 -1.21 -22.65
CA THR A 194 0.76 -0.80 -23.55
C THR A 194 1.22 0.63 -23.31
N GLY A 195 0.66 1.30 -22.31
CA GLY A 195 1.01 2.66 -21.97
C GLY A 195 0.41 3.75 -22.87
N ASN A 196 -0.35 3.42 -23.92
CA ASN A 196 -0.95 4.41 -24.82
C ASN A 196 -1.84 5.43 -24.10
N GLU A 197 -2.38 5.06 -22.94
CA GLU A 197 -3.24 5.92 -22.13
C GLU A 197 -2.46 6.88 -21.21
N ILE A 198 -1.14 6.71 -21.07
CA ILE A 198 -0.31 7.60 -20.26
C ILE A 198 -0.29 9.00 -20.88
N GLY A 199 -0.06 9.08 -22.21
CA GLY A 199 -0.16 10.31 -22.98
C GLY A 199 0.95 11.36 -22.72
N TRP A 200 1.97 11.03 -21.89
CA TRP A 200 3.08 11.92 -21.51
C TRP A 200 4.30 11.10 -21.06
N GLY A 201 5.46 11.76 -20.95
CA GLY A 201 6.72 11.12 -20.57
C GLY A 201 7.41 10.41 -21.75
N ASP A 202 8.68 10.06 -21.55
CA ASP A 202 9.47 9.30 -22.51
C ASP A 202 9.15 7.81 -22.34
N GLN A 203 8.18 7.33 -23.11
CA GLN A 203 7.80 5.93 -23.10
C GLN A 203 8.54 5.19 -24.20
N PRO A 204 9.39 4.19 -23.87
CA PRO A 204 10.02 3.36 -24.88
C PRO A 204 8.95 2.64 -25.71
N CYS A 205 9.12 2.63 -27.03
CA CYS A 205 8.20 1.93 -27.93
C CYS A 205 8.13 0.44 -27.60
N GLY A 206 6.92 -0.12 -27.49
CA GLY A 206 6.71 -1.53 -27.21
C GLY A 206 6.84 -1.91 -25.72
N THR A 207 6.97 -0.95 -24.81
CA THR A 207 6.99 -1.22 -23.37
C THR A 207 5.63 -1.73 -22.91
N LEU A 208 5.67 -2.79 -22.09
CA LEU A 208 4.49 -3.32 -21.40
C LEU A 208 4.43 -2.76 -19.99
N TYR A 209 3.23 -2.60 -19.49
CA TYR A 209 2.96 -2.07 -18.15
C TYR A 209 1.93 -2.93 -17.42
N VAL A 210 2.11 -3.02 -16.11
CA VAL A 210 1.04 -3.40 -15.19
C VAL A 210 0.38 -2.10 -14.70
N LEU A 211 -0.88 -1.90 -15.05
CA LEU A 211 -1.66 -0.76 -14.56
C LEU A 211 -2.39 -1.16 -13.29
N LEU A 212 -2.12 -0.46 -12.20
CA LEU A 212 -2.97 -0.46 -11.01
C LEU A 212 -3.89 0.76 -11.04
N GLU A 213 -5.19 0.50 -11.10
CA GLU A 213 -6.22 1.52 -10.93
C GLU A 213 -6.81 1.38 -9.53
N GLN A 214 -6.65 2.42 -8.69
CA GLN A 214 -6.96 2.35 -7.27
C GLN A 214 -7.86 3.49 -6.84
N THR A 215 -8.89 3.17 -6.05
CA THR A 215 -9.65 4.17 -5.31
C THR A 215 -9.33 4.00 -3.84
N HIS A 216 -8.82 5.07 -3.22
CA HIS A 216 -8.36 5.10 -1.84
C HIS A 216 -9.44 5.65 -0.92
N PHE A 217 -9.60 5.04 0.25
CA PHE A 217 -10.64 5.38 1.21
C PHE A 217 -10.06 5.71 2.58
N ASP A 218 -10.70 6.66 3.26
CA ASP A 218 -10.43 6.98 4.66
C ASP A 218 -11.14 6.00 5.63
N ALA A 219 -10.95 6.20 6.93
CA ALA A 219 -11.58 5.40 7.97
C ALA A 219 -13.13 5.49 8.01
N ARG A 220 -13.72 6.45 7.30
CA ARG A 220 -15.16 6.62 7.13
C ARG A 220 -15.69 6.04 5.82
N SER A 221 -14.85 5.33 5.08
CA SER A 221 -15.13 4.79 3.75
C SER A 221 -15.45 5.89 2.70
N ARG A 222 -14.98 7.11 2.90
CA ARG A 222 -15.04 8.15 1.89
C ARG A 222 -13.91 7.94 0.89
N ALA A 223 -14.20 8.02 -0.40
CA ALA A 223 -13.18 8.04 -1.44
C ALA A 223 -12.40 9.37 -1.38
N VAL A 224 -11.12 9.31 -1.10
CA VAL A 224 -10.24 10.48 -0.90
C VAL A 224 -9.24 10.68 -2.02
N ALA A 225 -8.96 9.65 -2.80
CA ALA A 225 -8.13 9.75 -3.99
C ALA A 225 -8.45 8.61 -4.98
N HIS A 226 -8.21 8.88 -6.25
CA HIS A 226 -8.19 7.89 -7.31
C HIS A 226 -6.86 7.99 -8.04
N SER A 227 -6.17 6.86 -8.22
CA SER A 227 -4.88 6.81 -8.89
C SER A 227 -4.86 5.76 -9.99
N ARG A 228 -4.15 6.07 -11.06
CA ARG A 228 -3.79 5.15 -12.13
C ARG A 228 -2.28 5.14 -12.24
N THR A 229 -1.67 4.01 -11.91
CA THR A 229 -0.22 3.87 -11.92
C THR A 229 0.21 2.76 -12.87
N TRP A 230 0.98 3.11 -13.88
CA TRP A 230 1.55 2.21 -14.87
C TRP A 230 2.97 1.86 -14.47
N PHE A 231 3.15 0.67 -13.96
CA PHE A 231 4.46 0.11 -13.61
C PHE A 231 5.10 -0.52 -14.84
N ILE A 232 6.33 -0.14 -15.13
CA ILE A 232 7.08 -0.71 -16.25
C ILE A 232 7.37 -2.17 -15.95
N GLU A 233 6.95 -3.07 -16.86
CA GLU A 233 7.20 -4.50 -16.74
C GLU A 233 8.71 -4.79 -16.66
N GLY A 234 9.10 -5.70 -15.77
CA GLY A 234 10.50 -6.04 -15.51
C GLY A 234 11.27 -5.07 -14.58
N ARG A 235 10.71 -3.87 -14.29
CA ARG A 235 11.32 -2.91 -13.34
C ARG A 235 10.67 -2.92 -11.97
N PHE A 236 9.45 -3.45 -11.90
CA PHE A 236 8.68 -3.56 -10.67
C PHE A 236 7.95 -4.91 -10.66
N GLN A 237 8.04 -5.66 -9.58
CA GLN A 237 7.42 -6.96 -9.46
C GLN A 237 6.32 -6.93 -8.40
N PHE A 238 5.13 -7.41 -8.76
CA PHE A 238 4.02 -7.59 -7.84
C PHE A 238 3.88 -9.05 -7.48
N ASN A 239 3.78 -9.34 -6.19
CA ASN A 239 3.55 -10.67 -5.68
C ASN A 239 2.20 -10.75 -4.97
N LEU A 240 1.46 -11.81 -5.26
CA LEU A 240 0.20 -12.13 -4.61
C LEU A 240 0.25 -13.58 -4.13
N VAL A 241 0.18 -13.78 -2.82
CA VAL A 241 0.10 -15.12 -2.26
C VAL A 241 -1.34 -15.58 -2.21
N ARG A 242 -1.61 -16.73 -2.82
CA ARG A 242 -2.93 -17.38 -2.77
C ARG A 242 -2.83 -18.61 -1.87
N VAL A 243 -3.59 -18.61 -0.78
CA VAL A 243 -3.76 -19.77 0.10
C VAL A 243 -5.09 -20.45 -0.21
N ARG A 244 -5.14 -21.80 0.00
CA ARG A 244 -6.33 -22.62 -0.21
C ARG A 244 -6.93 -23.00 1.14
#